data_9a6277943cc0d573f703300ed5973e33
#
_entry.id   9a6277943cc0d573f703300ed5973e33
#
_cell.length_a   1.000
_cell.length_b   1.000
_cell.length_c   1.000
_cell.angle_alpha   90.00
_cell.angle_beta   90.00
_cell.angle_gamma   90.00
#
_symmetry.space_group_name_H-M   'P 1'
#
loop_
_entity.id
_entity.type
_entity.pdbx_description
1 polymer ?
#
loop_
_entity_poly.entity_id
_entity_poly.type
_entity_poly.pdbx_seq_one_letter_code
_entity_poly.pdbx_strand_id
1 'polypeptide(L)' 'MIHGHEVLHMMEGNSYSEESLIEAIIKKFGAEERFYTCAADNLTAEELVQFLKEHGKFMPTNAGF' A
#
# COMPACT_ATOMS: atom_id res chain seq x y z
N MET A 1 -11.02 -7.73 -6.30
CA MET A 1 -9.74 -7.26 -5.75
C MET A 1 -9.30 -6.00 -6.48
N ILE A 2 -8.46 -5.21 -5.82
CA ILE A 2 -7.99 -3.94 -6.36
C ILE A 2 -6.54 -4.10 -6.79
N HIS A 3 -6.21 -3.57 -7.97
CA HIS A 3 -4.84 -3.64 -8.46
C HIS A 3 -3.94 -2.73 -7.61
N GLY A 4 -2.75 -3.23 -7.27
CA GLY A 4 -1.80 -2.45 -6.47
C GLY A 4 -1.46 -1.09 -7.05
N HIS A 5 -1.62 -0.91 -8.36
CA HIS A 5 -1.40 0.38 -9.00
C HIS A 5 -2.30 1.48 -8.44
N GLU A 6 -3.49 1.11 -7.97
CA GLU A 6 -4.40 2.09 -7.36
C GLU A 6 -3.78 2.69 -6.10
N VAL A 7 -3.07 1.86 -5.34
CA VAL A 7 -2.37 2.34 -4.17
C VAL A 7 -1.18 3.22 -4.56
N LEU A 8 -0.47 2.85 -5.61
CA LEU A 8 0.63 3.68 -6.09
C LEU A 8 0.15 5.05 -6.53
N HIS A 9 -0.99 5.11 -7.21
CA HIS A 9 -1.58 6.39 -7.60
C HIS A 9 -1.95 7.22 -6.38
N MET A 10 -2.50 6.59 -5.35
CA MET A 10 -2.84 7.26 -4.11
C MET A 10 -1.62 7.87 -3.46
N MET A 11 -0.48 7.22 -3.60
CA MET A 11 0.76 7.66 -2.97
C MET A 11 1.44 8.82 -3.70
N GLU A 12 1.10 9.06 -4.96
CA GLU A 12 1.73 10.11 -5.75
C GLU A 12 1.58 11.47 -5.08
N GLY A 13 2.69 12.17 -4.94
CA GLY A 13 2.70 13.50 -4.34
C GLY A 13 2.55 13.52 -2.84
N ASN A 14 2.50 12.36 -2.21
CA ASN A 14 2.34 12.24 -0.76
C ASN A 14 3.43 11.37 -0.17
N SER A 15 3.70 11.59 1.11
CA SER A 15 4.66 10.76 1.84
C SER A 15 3.92 10.03 2.96
N TYR A 16 4.29 8.79 3.17
CA TYR A 16 3.65 7.94 4.17
C TYR A 16 4.69 7.16 4.96
N SER A 17 4.39 6.92 6.22
CA SER A 17 5.07 5.86 6.96
C SER A 17 4.32 4.56 6.65
N GLU A 18 4.91 3.44 7.06
CA GLU A 18 4.26 2.15 6.81
C GLU A 18 2.87 2.10 7.44
N GLU A 19 2.77 2.53 8.69
CA GLU A 19 1.47 2.52 9.38
C GLU A 19 0.48 3.48 8.75
N SER A 20 0.90 4.69 8.42
CA SER A 20 -0.03 5.65 7.86
C SER A 20 -0.50 5.24 6.47
N LEU A 21 0.35 4.56 5.71
CA LEU A 21 -0.06 4.06 4.40
C LEU A 21 -1.10 2.95 4.55
N ILE A 22 -0.88 2.03 5.49
CA ILE A 22 -1.84 0.96 5.74
C ILE A 22 -3.19 1.56 6.14
N GLU A 23 -3.18 2.53 7.05
CA GLU A 23 -4.41 3.17 7.47
C GLU A 23 -5.11 3.89 6.33
N ALA A 24 -4.34 4.58 5.49
CA ALA A 24 -4.92 5.28 4.34
C ALA A 24 -5.56 4.32 3.36
N ILE A 25 -4.94 3.18 3.13
CA ILE A 25 -5.48 2.15 2.25
C ILE A 25 -6.80 1.62 2.81
N ILE A 26 -6.81 1.28 4.09
CA ILE A 26 -8.00 0.75 4.74
C ILE A 26 -9.12 1.78 4.71
N LYS A 27 -8.79 3.03 4.92
CA LYS A 27 -9.77 4.10 4.92
C LYS A 27 -10.36 4.33 3.54
N LYS A 28 -9.55 4.21 2.50
CA LYS A 28 -9.99 4.48 1.14
C LYS A 28 -10.72 3.29 0.52
N PHE A 29 -10.23 2.09 0.74
CA PHE A 29 -10.73 0.90 0.05
C PHE A 29 -11.53 -0.02 0.96
N GLY A 30 -11.33 0.02 2.26
CA GLY A 30 -11.99 -0.85 3.20
C GLY A 30 -11.04 -1.88 3.79
N ALA A 31 -11.30 -2.25 5.05
CA ALA A 31 -10.41 -3.17 5.78
C ALA A 31 -10.48 -4.60 5.23
N GLU A 32 -11.58 -4.94 4.58
CA GLU A 32 -11.76 -6.29 4.06
C GLU A 32 -11.36 -6.43 2.60
N GLU A 33 -10.92 -5.35 1.98
CA GLU A 33 -10.54 -5.39 0.58
C GLU A 33 -9.23 -6.14 0.41
N ARG A 34 -9.07 -6.76 -0.74
CA ARG A 34 -7.85 -7.47 -1.09
C ARG A 34 -7.23 -6.84 -2.33
N PHE A 35 -5.95 -7.03 -2.49
CA PHE A 35 -5.20 -6.39 -3.56
C PHE A 35 -4.41 -7.44 -4.34
N TYR A 36 -4.01 -7.09 -5.55
CA TYR A 36 -3.22 -7.98 -6.38
C TYR A 36 -2.19 -7.19 -7.18
N THR A 37 -1.13 -7.88 -7.58
CA THR A 37 -0.11 -7.33 -8.45
C THR A 37 0.17 -8.38 -9.52
N CYS A 38 1.07 -8.06 -10.44
CA CYS A 38 1.46 -9.04 -11.45
C CYS A 38 2.24 -10.22 -10.84
N ALA A 39 2.71 -10.10 -9.62
CA ALA A 39 3.50 -11.14 -8.96
C ALA A 39 2.75 -11.87 -7.85
N ALA A 40 1.65 -11.30 -7.34
CA ALA A 40 0.94 -11.88 -6.22
C ALA A 40 -0.51 -11.41 -6.20
N ASP A 41 -1.36 -12.16 -5.51
CA ASP A 41 -2.76 -11.77 -5.40
C ASP A 41 -3.28 -12.07 -4.00
N ASN A 42 -4.53 -11.68 -3.75
CA ASN A 42 -5.20 -11.88 -2.47
C ASN A 42 -4.41 -11.31 -1.30
N LEU A 43 -3.84 -10.14 -1.50
CA LEU A 43 -3.02 -9.48 -0.48
C LEU A 43 -3.89 -8.58 0.39
N THR A 44 -3.63 -8.61 1.70
CA THR A 44 -4.22 -7.61 2.59
C THR A 44 -3.47 -6.29 2.40
N ALA A 45 -4.01 -5.21 2.99
CA ALA A 45 -3.33 -3.92 2.92
C ALA A 45 -1.91 -4.02 3.47
N GLU A 46 -1.72 -4.72 4.58
CA GLU A 46 -0.40 -4.89 5.17
C GLU A 46 0.52 -5.67 4.25
N GLU A 47 0.01 -6.74 3.67
CA GLU A 47 0.83 -7.56 2.76
C GLU A 47 1.21 -6.77 1.52
N LEU A 48 0.28 -5.97 1.00
CA LEU A 48 0.58 -5.14 -0.15
C LEU A 48 1.67 -4.11 0.18
N VAL A 49 1.59 -3.48 1.34
CA VAL A 49 2.60 -2.50 1.73
C VAL A 49 3.96 -3.15 1.87
N GLN A 50 4.01 -4.35 2.45
CA GLN A 50 5.27 -5.09 2.55
C GLN A 50 5.82 -5.43 1.17
N PHE A 51 4.95 -5.85 0.27
CA PHE A 51 5.36 -6.15 -1.10
C PHE A 51 5.96 -4.92 -1.78
N LEU A 52 5.30 -3.78 -1.66
CA LEU A 52 5.79 -2.55 -2.26
C LEU A 52 7.13 -2.13 -1.68
N LYS A 53 7.30 -2.31 -0.39
CA LYS A 53 8.53 -1.97 0.29
C LYS A 53 9.67 -2.86 -0.17
N GLU A 54 9.44 -4.17 -0.26
CA GLU A 54 10.45 -5.12 -0.68
C GLU A 54 10.87 -4.94 -2.12
N HIS A 55 9.98 -4.45 -2.96
CA HIS A 55 10.26 -4.25 -4.36
C HIS A 55 10.68 -2.82 -4.70
N GLY A 56 10.95 -2.02 -3.68
CA GLY A 56 11.43 -0.67 -3.88
C GLY A 56 10.40 0.31 -4.41
N LYS A 57 9.13 -0.07 -4.37
CA LYS A 57 8.05 0.81 -4.84
C LYS A 57 7.56 1.74 -3.74
N PHE A 58 7.92 1.50 -2.52
CA PHE A 58 7.53 2.29 -1.39
C PHE A 58 8.70 2.41 -0.42
N MET A 59 9.06 3.62 -0.08
CA MET A 59 10.13 3.88 0.87
C MET A 59 9.54 4.65 2.04
N PRO A 60 9.23 3.95 3.14
CA PRO A 60 8.63 4.63 4.29
C PRO A 60 9.61 5.62 4.89
N THR A 61 9.10 6.75 5.33
CA THR A 61 9.94 7.76 5.97
C THR A 61 10.11 7.41 7.44
N ASN A 62 11.28 7.69 7.96
CA ASN A 62 11.55 7.41 9.36
C ASN A 62 10.75 8.30 10.29
N ALA A 63 10.45 9.48 9.84
CA ALA A 63 9.69 10.43 10.63
C ALA A 63 8.20 10.18 10.58
N GLY A 64 7.77 9.28 9.73
CA GLY A 64 6.36 9.01 9.56
C GLY A 64 5.69 10.21 8.94
N PHE A 65 6.44 10.94 8.37
CA PHE A 65 6.06 12.11 7.90
C PHE A 65 4.84 12.47 8.26
#